data_b526dd3d208b836ed1089ad7e31a4155
#
_entry.id   b526dd3d208b836ed1089ad7e31a4155
#
_cell.length_a   1.000
_cell.length_b   1.000
_cell.length_c   1.000
_cell.angle_alpha   90.00
_cell.angle_beta   90.00
_cell.angle_gamma   90.00
#
_symmetry.space_group_name_H-M   'P 1'
#
loop_
_entity.id
_entity.type
_entity.pdbx_description
1 polymer ?
#
loop_
_entity_poly.entity_id
_entity_poly.type
_entity_poly.pdbx_seq_one_letter_code
_entity_poly.pdbx_strand_id
1 'polypeptide(L)'
;MTNNKEKQMNTTAKLLLHCPDRPGILAEITNFITINGGNIIYIDQFVDRMENVFFGRIEWELKGFMIPRDKILDYFNTLYVKKYNMDLR
;
A
#
# COMPACT_ATOMS: atom_id res chain seq x y z
N MET A 1 -21.67 5.70 -18.98
CA MET A 1 -22.08 4.81 -17.90
C MET A 1 -21.12 3.68 -17.72
N THR A 2 -21.15 2.72 -18.63
CA THR A 2 -20.22 1.61 -18.52
C THR A 2 -18.77 2.06 -18.57
N ASN A 3 -18.50 3.12 -19.32
CA ASN A 3 -17.14 3.63 -19.44
C ASN A 3 -16.58 4.12 -18.12
N ASN A 4 -17.43 4.68 -17.28
CA ASN A 4 -16.98 5.16 -15.98
C ASN A 4 -16.54 4.03 -15.08
N LYS A 5 -17.24 2.91 -15.13
CA LYS A 5 -16.86 1.74 -14.36
C LYS A 5 -15.50 1.20 -14.79
N GLU A 6 -15.30 1.12 -16.08
CA GLU A 6 -14.05 0.64 -16.63
C GLU A 6 -12.89 1.53 -16.23
N LYS A 7 -13.09 2.84 -16.28
CA LYS A 7 -12.06 3.77 -15.85
C LYS A 7 -11.75 3.63 -14.38
N GLN A 8 -12.77 3.43 -13.57
CA GLN A 8 -12.56 3.26 -12.13
C GLN A 8 -11.77 2.00 -11.82
N MET A 9 -12.02 0.92 -12.55
CA MET A 9 -11.30 -0.33 -12.34
C MET A 9 -9.82 -0.19 -12.64
N ASN A 10 -9.47 0.75 -13.51
CA ASN A 10 -8.08 0.95 -13.91
C ASN A 10 -7.39 2.03 -13.10
N THR A 11 -8.04 2.56 -12.09
CA THR A 11 -7.52 3.71 -11.35
C THR A 11 -7.22 3.41 -9.90
N THR A 12 -6.97 2.16 -9.58
CA THR A 12 -6.54 1.80 -8.24
C THR A 12 -5.10 1.30 -8.27
N ALA A 13 -4.44 1.40 -7.11
CA ALA A 13 -3.15 0.78 -6.90
C ALA A 13 -3.30 -0.30 -5.84
N LYS A 14 -2.57 -1.38 -6.01
CA LYS A 14 -2.51 -2.47 -5.05
C LYS A 14 -1.08 -2.65 -4.60
N LEU A 15 -0.89 -2.82 -3.31
CA LEU A 15 0.42 -3.03 -2.74
C LEU A 15 0.38 -4.30 -1.89
N LEU A 16 1.32 -5.19 -2.18
CA LEU A 16 1.55 -6.38 -1.36
C LEU A 16 2.88 -6.21 -0.67
N LEU A 17 2.92 -6.45 0.62
CA LEU A 17 4.16 -6.29 1.37
C LEU A 17 4.29 -7.36 2.43
N HIS A 18 5.54 -7.70 2.74
CA HIS A 18 5.80 -8.50 3.94
C HIS A 18 7.14 -8.07 4.53
N CYS A 19 7.25 -8.21 5.84
CA CYS A 19 8.43 -7.81 6.57
C CYS A 19 8.38 -8.42 7.96
N PRO A 20 9.49 -8.40 8.69
CA PRO A 20 9.45 -8.81 10.11
C PRO A 20 8.39 -7.99 10.84
N ASP A 21 7.59 -8.63 11.66
CA ASP A 21 6.50 -7.97 12.34
C ASP A 21 7.00 -7.03 13.44
N ARG A 22 6.35 -5.88 13.54
CA ARG A 22 6.59 -4.91 14.62
C ARG A 22 5.40 -3.96 14.67
N PRO A 23 5.18 -3.32 15.82
CA PRO A 23 4.07 -2.36 15.92
C PRO A 23 4.21 -1.19 14.96
N GLY A 24 3.09 -0.71 14.45
CA GLY A 24 3.05 0.55 13.72
C GLY A 24 3.23 0.46 12.21
N ILE A 25 3.50 -0.72 11.64
CA ILE A 25 3.74 -0.86 10.20
C ILE A 25 2.53 -0.37 9.41
N LEU A 26 1.37 -0.94 9.70
CA LEU A 26 0.16 -0.62 8.95
C LEU A 26 -0.24 0.84 9.12
N ALA A 27 -0.12 1.35 10.34
CA ALA A 27 -0.46 2.75 10.62
C ALA A 27 0.40 3.70 9.79
N GLU A 28 1.69 3.43 9.70
CA GLU A 28 2.59 4.31 8.96
C GLU A 28 2.29 4.28 7.47
N ILE A 29 2.06 3.10 6.91
CA ILE A 29 1.82 2.97 5.48
C ILE A 29 0.47 3.56 5.10
N THR A 30 -0.58 3.28 5.87
CA THR A 30 -1.89 3.85 5.56
C THR A 30 -1.91 5.36 5.72
N ASN A 31 -1.19 5.87 6.72
CA ASN A 31 -1.07 7.31 6.88
C ASN A 31 -0.39 7.96 5.67
N PHE A 32 0.68 7.35 5.18
CA PHE A 32 1.37 7.86 3.99
C PHE A 32 0.43 7.93 2.80
N ILE A 33 -0.34 6.88 2.57
CA ILE A 33 -1.29 6.85 1.46
C ILE A 33 -2.33 7.96 1.62
N THR A 34 -2.86 8.10 2.84
CA THR A 34 -3.93 9.05 3.12
C THR A 34 -3.47 10.50 2.99
N ILE A 35 -2.30 10.84 3.54
CA ILE A 35 -1.83 12.22 3.45
C ILE A 35 -1.44 12.62 2.04
N ASN A 36 -1.21 11.66 1.17
CA ASN A 36 -0.94 11.93 -0.24
C ASN A 36 -2.20 11.86 -1.10
N GLY A 37 -3.36 11.85 -0.48
CA GLY A 37 -4.62 11.96 -1.19
C GLY A 37 -5.23 10.64 -1.63
N GLY A 38 -4.70 9.52 -1.16
CA GLY A 38 -5.26 8.22 -1.51
C GLY A 38 -6.47 7.87 -0.68
N ASN A 39 -7.49 7.34 -1.33
CA ASN A 39 -8.67 6.81 -0.64
C ASN A 39 -8.55 5.30 -0.60
N ILE A 40 -8.29 4.76 0.59
CA ILE A 40 -8.09 3.33 0.76
C ILE A 40 -9.44 2.62 0.70
N ILE A 41 -9.54 1.63 -0.18
CA ILE A 41 -10.78 0.89 -0.38
C ILE A 41 -10.69 -0.57 0.05
N TYR A 42 -9.48 -1.05 0.34
CA TYR A 42 -9.31 -2.42 0.80
C TYR A 42 -8.04 -2.55 1.60
N ILE A 43 -8.12 -3.20 2.74
CA ILE A 43 -6.96 -3.57 3.55
C ILE A 43 -7.16 -4.98 4.07
N ASP A 44 -6.11 -5.78 3.97
CA ASP A 44 -6.07 -7.08 4.59
C ASP A 44 -4.68 -7.26 5.19
N GLN A 45 -4.61 -7.86 6.36
CA GLN A 45 -3.33 -8.10 7.00
C GLN A 45 -3.34 -9.44 7.71
N PHE A 46 -2.17 -10.01 7.81
CA PHE A 46 -1.99 -11.27 8.51
C PHE A 46 -0.61 -11.28 9.17
N VAL A 47 -0.56 -11.71 10.42
CA VAL A 47 0.71 -11.86 11.13
C VAL A 47 0.95 -13.34 11.36
N ASP A 48 2.05 -13.84 10.82
CA ASP A 48 2.52 -15.19 11.12
C ASP A 48 3.32 -15.11 12.41
N ARG A 49 2.71 -15.55 13.49
CA ARG A 49 3.34 -15.39 14.81
C ARG A 49 4.48 -16.37 15.05
N MET A 50 4.50 -17.46 14.33
CA MET A 50 5.60 -18.43 14.47
C MET A 50 6.87 -17.91 13.81
N GLU A 51 6.71 -17.30 12.63
CA GLU A 51 7.84 -16.75 11.89
C GLU A 51 8.07 -15.27 12.18
N ASN A 52 7.16 -14.66 12.89
CA ASN A 52 7.19 -13.24 13.21
C ASN A 52 7.22 -12.37 11.95
N VAL A 53 6.34 -12.67 11.00
CA VAL A 53 6.26 -11.96 9.73
C VAL A 53 4.91 -11.29 9.59
N PHE A 54 4.93 -10.03 9.18
CA PHE A 54 3.74 -9.27 8.84
C PHE A 54 3.50 -9.33 7.34
N PHE A 55 2.28 -9.64 6.95
CA PHE A 55 1.83 -9.60 5.56
C PHE A 55 0.72 -8.57 5.43
N GLY A 56 0.80 -7.73 4.41
CA GLY A 56 -0.22 -6.72 4.17
C GLY A 56 -0.59 -6.62 2.72
N ARG A 57 -1.85 -6.30 2.48
CA ARG A 57 -2.37 -6.03 1.15
C ARG A 57 -3.27 -4.82 1.24
N ILE A 58 -2.97 -3.80 0.46
CA ILE A 58 -3.67 -2.53 0.51
C ILE A 58 -4.02 -2.11 -0.90
N GLU A 59 -5.25 -1.65 -1.08
CA GLU A 59 -5.69 -1.12 -2.37
C GLU A 59 -6.29 0.25 -2.14
N TRP A 60 -5.94 1.21 -2.98
CA TRP A 60 -6.48 2.57 -2.88
C TRP A 60 -6.71 3.15 -4.25
N GLU A 61 -7.59 4.15 -4.29
CA GLU A 61 -7.92 4.86 -5.52
C GLU A 61 -6.81 5.86 -5.85
N LEU A 62 -6.49 5.93 -7.14
CA LEU A 62 -5.47 6.87 -7.60
C LEU A 62 -6.03 8.25 -7.91
N LYS A 63 -7.35 8.39 -7.97
CA LYS A 63 -7.97 9.69 -8.18
C LYS A 63 -7.62 10.60 -7.02
N GLY A 64 -6.97 11.71 -7.33
CA GLY A 64 -6.54 12.65 -6.31
C GLY A 64 -5.26 12.27 -5.60
N PHE A 65 -4.69 11.10 -5.90
CA PHE A 65 -3.43 10.69 -5.30
C PHE A 65 -2.29 11.49 -5.92
N MET A 66 -1.43 12.03 -5.07
CA MET A 66 -0.41 12.97 -5.52
C MET A 66 0.79 12.32 -6.19
N ILE A 67 1.01 11.02 -5.94
CA ILE A 67 2.17 10.32 -6.46
C ILE A 67 1.78 9.61 -7.75
N PRO A 68 2.47 9.85 -8.87
CA PRO A 68 2.18 9.13 -10.11
C PRO A 68 2.35 7.64 -9.95
N ARG A 69 1.52 6.88 -10.67
CA ARG A 69 1.53 5.42 -10.57
C ARG A 69 2.92 4.83 -10.72
N ASP A 70 3.69 5.31 -11.68
CA ASP A 70 5.00 4.77 -11.98
C ASP A 70 6.07 5.16 -10.95
N LYS A 71 5.72 6.00 -9.98
CA LYS A 71 6.64 6.42 -8.92
C LYS A 71 6.31 5.80 -7.57
N ILE A 72 5.19 5.10 -7.47
CA ILE A 72 4.72 4.61 -6.17
C ILE A 72 5.73 3.66 -5.53
N LEU A 73 6.22 2.67 -6.30
CA LEU A 73 7.17 1.72 -5.74
C LEU A 73 8.48 2.40 -5.35
N ASP A 74 8.91 3.41 -6.09
CA ASP A 74 10.12 4.15 -5.74
C ASP A 74 10.00 4.83 -4.38
N TYR A 75 8.86 5.45 -4.13
CA TYR A 75 8.63 6.09 -2.84
C TYR A 75 8.61 5.07 -1.70
N PHE A 76 7.91 3.97 -1.89
CA PHE A 76 7.85 2.95 -0.85
C PHE A 76 9.21 2.29 -0.63
N ASN A 77 9.97 2.06 -1.69
CA ASN A 77 11.33 1.54 -1.55
C ASN A 77 12.20 2.47 -0.73
N THR A 78 12.13 3.75 -1.04
CA THR A 78 12.96 4.74 -0.35
C THR A 78 12.58 4.86 1.13
N LEU A 79 11.28 4.87 1.41
CA LEU A 79 10.80 5.16 2.76
C LEU A 79 10.78 3.94 3.67
N TYR A 80 10.48 2.77 3.15
CA TYR A 80 10.11 1.64 4.00
C TYR A 80 10.92 0.38 3.83
N VAL A 81 11.50 0.14 2.67
CA VAL A 81 12.18 -1.15 2.44
C VAL A 81 13.33 -1.33 3.41
N LYS A 82 14.19 -0.32 3.54
CA LYS A 82 15.30 -0.41 4.49
C LYS A 82 14.82 -0.34 5.93
N LYS A 83 13.89 0.55 6.19
CA LYS A 83 13.42 0.80 7.54
C LYS A 83 12.84 -0.45 8.19
N TYR A 84 12.08 -1.21 7.42
CA TYR A 84 11.36 -2.37 7.95
C TYR A 84 11.91 -3.71 7.43
N ASN A 85 12.95 -3.68 6.63
CA ASN A 85 13.42 -4.88 5.94
C ASN A 85 12.27 -5.51 5.17
N MET A 86 11.63 -4.71 4.34
CA MET A 86 10.33 -5.02 3.73
C MET A 86 10.50 -5.47 2.28
N ASP A 87 9.66 -6.41 1.87
CA ASP A 87 9.54 -6.83 0.48
C ASP A 87 8.22 -6.31 -0.06
N LEU A 88 8.26 -5.68 -1.24
CA LEU A 88 7.11 -5.04 -1.86
C LEU A 88 6.81 -5.60 -3.23
N ARG A 89 5.55 -5.56 -3.58
CA ARG A 89 5.13 -5.89 -4.95
C ARG A 89 4.07 -4.95 -5.47
#